data_10320849b4d13501792a8a1a8f0589b7
#
_entry.id   10320849b4d13501792a8a1a8f0589b7
#
_cell.length_a   1.000
_cell.length_b   1.000
_cell.length_c   1.000
_cell.angle_alpha   90.00
_cell.angle_beta   90.00
_cell.angle_gamma   90.00
#
_symmetry.space_group_name_H-M   'P 1'
#
loop_
_entity.id
_entity.type
_entity.pdbx_description
1 polymer ?
#
loop_
_entity_poly.entity_id
_entity_poly.type
_entity_poly.pdbx_seq_one_letter_code
_entity_poly.pdbx_strand_id
1 'polypeptide(L)'
;MTSRREFVQLATRAAAAAMLASNQDAAPEQTGMQRATPRRGLPLLDLQQRFVDLRFGMFVHFNMSTFQDREWGDPTSPADLFRPTALDTDQWAGAAQSANMTWGCLTTRHHDGFCLWPTKTAAASVGQTLYSTDVVRAYVNSFRKAGLRVGLYYSILSLRDDVRHFNVTPSKVQLIKDQLTELFTRYGEVDILITDGWDAPWSRITYEEVPFHEIYEHIKNLQPDCLICDLNASQYPPSGLYYSDVKAFEQNAGQKVPEGSDVPALSCATLTEGWFWKQRDANGPLKAVKTVVDDWLRPLNLKHCNLILNAPPNREGRLASNLVRRLEEIGRAWTHPGPMAKLSKHIVITTRNLARGKPIHASSYPDTVGPDEANDGDFHSSWYLEEGQTSGWLEVDLQKQESFNVVSLVEPVGKGDDYSESRIRSYRFECWKGGNWIALANGGKPTPTTIHRIPRVSSQRVRLLLESSDQMPHIAEIGVYDEPG
;
A
#
# COMPACT_ATOMS: atom_id res chain seq x y z
N MET A 1 35.11 15.41 -59.78
CA MET A 1 34.03 14.83 -58.97
C MET A 1 34.67 13.92 -57.92
N THR A 2 35.09 14.50 -56.84
CA THR A 2 35.69 13.79 -55.69
C THR A 2 34.58 13.29 -54.75
N SER A 3 34.65 12.05 -54.38
CA SER A 3 33.57 11.33 -53.64
C SER A 3 33.50 11.75 -52.20
N ARG A 4 32.30 11.70 -51.64
CA ARG A 4 31.95 12.05 -50.25
C ARG A 4 32.78 11.30 -49.16
N ARG A 5 33.58 10.38 -49.55
CA ARG A 5 34.48 9.58 -48.63
C ARG A 5 35.84 10.26 -48.39
N GLU A 6 36.30 11.12 -49.26
CA GLU A 6 37.59 11.80 -49.07
C GLU A 6 37.51 13.06 -48.20
N PHE A 7 36.30 13.65 -48.08
CA PHE A 7 36.09 14.84 -47.24
C PHE A 7 36.04 14.56 -45.75
N VAL A 8 35.73 13.30 -45.34
CA VAL A 8 35.64 12.90 -43.94
C VAL A 8 37.02 12.50 -43.35
N GLN A 9 38.00 12.14 -44.20
CA GLN A 9 39.31 11.75 -43.71
C GLN A 9 40.30 12.91 -43.56
N LEU A 10 40.02 14.08 -44.10
CA LEU A 10 40.86 15.27 -43.90
C LEU A 10 40.46 16.11 -42.67
N ALA A 11 39.22 15.99 -42.20
CA ALA A 11 38.75 16.70 -40.98
C ALA A 11 39.21 16.05 -39.67
N THR A 12 39.60 14.80 -39.68
CA THR A 12 40.04 14.05 -38.49
C THR A 12 41.55 14.12 -38.21
N ARG A 13 42.36 14.72 -39.10
CA ARG A 13 43.80 14.89 -38.88
C ARG A 13 44.23 16.27 -38.39
N ALA A 14 43.35 17.26 -38.36
CA ALA A 14 43.67 18.61 -37.90
C ALA A 14 43.29 18.87 -36.42
N ALA A 15 42.58 17.94 -35.76
CA ALA A 15 42.15 18.10 -34.37
C ALA A 15 43.07 17.40 -33.35
N ALA A 16 44.13 16.68 -33.82
CA ALA A 16 45.02 15.89 -32.94
C ALA A 16 46.37 16.57 -32.63
N ALA A 17 46.63 17.79 -33.08
CA ALA A 17 47.92 18.44 -32.93
C ALA A 17 47.92 19.74 -32.09
N ALA A 18 46.83 20.08 -31.41
CA ALA A 18 46.72 21.33 -30.65
C ALA A 18 46.40 21.16 -29.13
N MET A 19 46.64 19.97 -28.57
CA MET A 19 46.48 19.74 -27.10
C MET A 19 47.67 19.01 -26.49
N LEU A 20 48.84 19.62 -26.57
CA LEU A 20 49.98 19.26 -25.75
C LEU A 20 50.80 20.52 -25.44
N ALA A 21 50.31 21.33 -24.54
CA ALA A 21 51.15 22.21 -23.68
C ALA A 21 50.25 22.95 -22.68
N SER A 22 50.63 22.79 -21.43
CA SER A 22 50.28 23.63 -20.25
C SER A 22 49.12 23.17 -19.35
N ASN A 23 49.50 22.78 -18.24
CA ASN A 23 49.22 23.09 -16.84
C ASN A 23 48.95 21.86 -15.99
N GLN A 24 49.97 21.51 -15.24
CA GLN A 24 49.80 20.79 -13.97
C GLN A 24 49.09 21.77 -13.01
N ASP A 25 47.81 21.55 -12.79
CA ASP A 25 47.13 22.02 -11.60
C ASP A 25 46.38 20.88 -10.96
N ALA A 26 46.60 20.75 -9.67
CA ALA A 26 46.16 19.67 -8.82
C ALA A 26 44.66 19.41 -8.95
N ALA A 27 44.30 18.15 -9.26
CA ALA A 27 42.94 17.66 -9.10
C ALA A 27 42.55 17.74 -7.60
N PRO A 28 41.38 18.28 -7.24
CA PRO A 28 40.88 18.14 -5.89
C PRO A 28 40.62 16.66 -5.61
N GLU A 29 41.20 16.18 -4.50
CA GLU A 29 40.87 14.86 -3.94
C GLU A 29 39.34 14.69 -3.94
N GLN A 30 38.85 13.72 -4.71
CA GLN A 30 37.51 13.20 -4.52
C GLN A 30 37.48 12.58 -3.11
N THR A 31 37.01 13.38 -2.15
CA THR A 31 36.57 12.87 -0.86
C THR A 31 35.54 11.78 -1.17
N GLY A 32 35.97 10.55 -1.01
CA GLY A 32 35.12 9.38 -1.15
C GLY A 32 33.88 9.57 -0.28
N MET A 33 32.74 9.79 -0.89
CA MET A 33 31.45 9.62 -0.22
C MET A 33 31.44 8.16 0.28
N GLN A 34 31.82 7.99 1.55
CA GLN A 34 31.57 6.75 2.26
C GLN A 34 30.07 6.49 2.08
N ARG A 35 29.72 5.44 1.36
CA ARG A 35 28.36 4.91 1.35
C ARG A 35 28.03 4.63 2.81
N ALA A 36 27.18 5.47 3.39
CA ALA A 36 26.65 5.23 4.73
C ALA A 36 26.09 3.81 4.72
N THR A 37 26.54 2.97 5.64
CA THR A 37 25.94 1.64 5.88
C THR A 37 24.45 1.87 6.08
N PRO A 38 23.57 1.13 5.39
CA PRO A 38 22.14 1.27 5.55
C PRO A 38 21.80 1.18 7.04
N ARG A 39 21.08 2.18 7.56
CA ARG A 39 20.62 2.17 8.95
C ARG A 39 19.74 0.93 9.12
N ARG A 40 20.12 0.02 9.99
CA ARG A 40 19.28 -1.13 10.32
C ARG A 40 18.03 -0.61 11.03
N GLY A 41 16.85 -0.80 10.45
CA GLY A 41 15.58 -0.41 11.03
C GLY A 41 15.28 -1.19 12.31
N LEU A 42 14.27 -0.72 13.03
CA LEU A 42 13.69 -1.44 14.17
C LEU A 42 13.01 -2.74 13.69
N PRO A 43 12.88 -3.75 14.56
CA PRO A 43 12.05 -4.93 14.26
C PRO A 43 10.62 -4.52 13.89
N LEU A 44 10.04 -5.16 12.88
CA LEU A 44 8.69 -4.83 12.40
C LEU A 44 7.64 -4.88 13.53
N LEU A 45 7.70 -5.86 14.40
CA LEU A 45 6.79 -5.98 15.55
C LEU A 45 6.85 -4.75 16.47
N ASP A 46 8.04 -4.18 16.68
CA ASP A 46 8.21 -2.98 17.50
C ASP A 46 7.61 -1.75 16.81
N LEU A 47 7.75 -1.66 15.47
CA LEU A 47 7.12 -0.60 14.69
C LEU A 47 5.60 -0.72 14.72
N GLN A 48 5.07 -1.92 14.55
CA GLN A 48 3.64 -2.21 14.65
C GLN A 48 3.09 -1.87 16.03
N GLN A 49 3.80 -2.24 17.11
CA GLN A 49 3.41 -1.88 18.48
C GLN A 49 3.36 -0.35 18.67
N ARG A 50 4.42 0.36 18.25
CA ARG A 50 4.44 1.83 18.30
C ARG A 50 3.27 2.45 17.55
N PHE A 51 2.90 1.89 16.40
CA PHE A 51 1.79 2.39 15.60
C PHE A 51 0.43 2.17 16.29
N VAL A 52 0.16 0.98 16.80
CA VAL A 52 -1.11 0.73 17.50
C VAL A 52 -1.22 1.55 18.79
N ASP A 53 -0.10 1.83 19.45
CA ASP A 53 -0.03 2.70 20.64
C ASP A 53 -0.40 4.16 20.34
N LEU A 54 -0.36 4.61 19.06
CA LEU A 54 -0.85 5.94 18.66
C LEU A 54 -2.37 6.09 18.80
N ARG A 55 -3.13 5.02 18.76
CA ARG A 55 -4.58 4.95 19.06
C ARG A 55 -5.49 5.71 18.12
N PHE A 56 -5.23 7.01 17.88
CA PHE A 56 -6.14 7.91 17.20
C PHE A 56 -5.39 8.94 16.36
N GLY A 57 -5.79 9.10 15.11
CA GLY A 57 -5.17 10.03 14.17
C GLY A 57 -6.16 10.82 13.32
N MET A 58 -5.67 11.89 12.68
CA MET A 58 -6.42 12.70 11.72
C MET A 58 -6.07 12.31 10.30
N PHE A 59 -7.07 11.92 9.51
CA PHE A 59 -6.93 11.83 8.06
C PHE A 59 -7.31 13.17 7.44
N VAL A 60 -6.50 13.66 6.51
CA VAL A 60 -6.73 14.93 5.83
C VAL A 60 -6.85 14.67 4.34
N HIS A 61 -8.08 14.61 3.84
CA HIS A 61 -8.36 14.57 2.41
C HIS A 61 -8.47 16.00 1.87
N PHE A 62 -7.42 16.46 1.23
CA PHE A 62 -7.34 17.78 0.63
C PHE A 62 -6.59 17.68 -0.67
N ASN A 63 -7.28 17.80 -1.81
CA ASN A 63 -6.69 17.68 -3.14
C ASN A 63 -7.65 18.30 -4.20
N MET A 64 -7.45 18.04 -5.48
CA MET A 64 -8.29 18.54 -6.61
C MET A 64 -9.78 18.28 -6.36
N SER A 65 -10.15 17.13 -5.80
CA SER A 65 -11.54 16.76 -5.48
C SER A 65 -12.25 17.80 -4.62
N THR A 66 -11.55 18.45 -3.66
CA THR A 66 -12.07 19.55 -2.82
C THR A 66 -12.59 20.73 -3.66
N PHE A 67 -11.93 21.02 -4.78
CA PHE A 67 -12.26 22.15 -5.65
C PHE A 67 -13.33 21.80 -6.68
N GLN A 68 -13.70 20.53 -6.80
CA GLN A 68 -14.63 20.01 -7.79
C GLN A 68 -15.94 19.48 -7.20
N ASP A 69 -16.13 19.54 -5.90
CA ASP A 69 -17.30 18.99 -5.19
C ASP A 69 -17.53 17.48 -5.45
N ARG A 70 -16.48 16.69 -5.56
CA ARG A 70 -16.55 15.25 -5.87
C ARG A 70 -15.60 14.43 -5.01
N GLU A 71 -15.84 13.10 -4.97
CA GLU A 71 -14.92 12.17 -4.28
C GLU A 71 -13.68 11.86 -5.13
N TRP A 72 -13.84 11.78 -6.44
CA TRP A 72 -12.75 11.55 -7.38
C TRP A 72 -12.56 12.77 -8.27
N GLY A 73 -11.36 13.33 -8.25
CA GLY A 73 -11.00 14.47 -9.10
C GLY A 73 -11.04 14.10 -10.58
N ASP A 74 -11.45 15.07 -11.41
CA ASP A 74 -11.39 14.93 -12.86
C ASP A 74 -9.92 15.09 -13.33
N PRO A 75 -9.32 14.06 -13.91
CA PRO A 75 -7.92 14.10 -14.34
C PRO A 75 -7.66 15.08 -15.48
N THR A 76 -8.70 15.52 -16.19
CA THR A 76 -8.57 16.48 -17.31
C THR A 76 -8.59 17.94 -16.87
N SER A 77 -8.95 18.20 -15.61
CA SER A 77 -9.01 19.56 -15.08
C SER A 77 -7.65 20.23 -15.03
N PRO A 78 -7.57 21.55 -15.33
CA PRO A 78 -6.31 22.27 -15.25
C PRO A 78 -5.77 22.31 -13.80
N ALA A 79 -4.45 22.26 -13.66
CA ALA A 79 -3.78 22.28 -12.36
C ALA A 79 -4.13 23.53 -11.53
N ASP A 80 -4.31 24.70 -12.18
CA ASP A 80 -4.67 25.97 -11.55
C ASP A 80 -6.06 26.00 -10.88
N LEU A 81 -6.87 24.94 -11.05
CA LEU A 81 -8.09 24.78 -10.26
C LEU A 81 -7.76 24.59 -8.77
N PHE A 82 -6.61 24.00 -8.45
CA PHE A 82 -6.10 23.89 -7.08
C PHE A 82 -5.52 25.23 -6.61
N ARG A 83 -6.32 26.02 -5.91
CA ARG A 83 -5.97 27.37 -5.46
C ARG A 83 -6.57 27.71 -4.08
N PRO A 84 -6.09 27.09 -3.01
CA PRO A 84 -6.52 27.47 -1.66
C PRO A 84 -6.13 28.93 -1.39
N THR A 85 -7.04 29.68 -0.75
CA THR A 85 -6.85 31.14 -0.52
C THR A 85 -6.28 31.45 0.86
N ALA A 86 -6.37 30.51 1.81
CA ALA A 86 -5.98 30.71 3.21
C ALA A 86 -5.52 29.40 3.87
N LEU A 87 -4.63 28.65 3.20
CA LEU A 87 -4.10 27.37 3.72
C LEU A 87 -3.55 27.56 5.13
N ASP A 88 -4.08 26.79 6.09
CA ASP A 88 -3.70 26.87 7.49
C ASP A 88 -3.52 25.45 8.08
N THR A 89 -2.36 24.88 7.85
CA THR A 89 -2.01 23.55 8.36
C THR A 89 -1.71 23.55 9.86
N ASP A 90 -1.39 24.71 10.46
CA ASP A 90 -1.28 24.86 11.91
C ASP A 90 -2.67 24.71 12.57
N GLN A 91 -3.74 25.22 11.94
CA GLN A 91 -5.12 24.97 12.39
C GLN A 91 -5.48 23.47 12.32
N TRP A 92 -5.06 22.76 11.27
CA TRP A 92 -5.31 21.32 11.18
C TRP A 92 -4.66 20.57 12.33
N ALA A 93 -3.37 20.86 12.59
CA ALA A 93 -2.61 20.27 13.68
C ALA A 93 -3.21 20.59 15.05
N GLY A 94 -3.60 21.87 15.28
CA GLY A 94 -4.28 22.29 16.51
C GLY A 94 -5.62 21.59 16.73
N ALA A 95 -6.41 21.40 15.68
CA ALA A 95 -7.66 20.65 15.74
C ALA A 95 -7.44 19.16 16.03
N ALA A 96 -6.39 18.56 15.48
CA ALA A 96 -6.01 17.18 15.82
C ALA A 96 -5.60 17.06 17.31
N GLN A 97 -4.80 17.99 17.81
CA GLN A 97 -4.43 18.05 19.25
C GLN A 97 -5.67 18.20 20.13
N SER A 98 -6.63 19.07 19.76
CA SER A 98 -7.86 19.28 20.54
C SER A 98 -8.72 18.04 20.62
N ALA A 99 -8.59 17.10 19.69
CA ALA A 99 -9.24 15.79 19.70
C ALA A 99 -8.43 14.70 20.43
N ASN A 100 -7.30 15.04 21.04
CA ASN A 100 -6.31 14.10 21.62
C ASN A 100 -5.72 13.11 20.59
N MET A 101 -5.70 13.48 19.32
CA MET A 101 -5.01 12.71 18.28
C MET A 101 -3.50 12.81 18.44
N THR A 102 -2.79 11.77 18.04
CA THR A 102 -1.33 11.64 18.22
C THR A 102 -0.56 11.64 16.91
N TRP A 103 -1.27 11.55 15.79
CA TRP A 103 -0.69 11.52 14.46
C TRP A 103 -1.67 12.03 13.41
N GLY A 104 -1.16 12.24 12.19
CA GLY A 104 -1.98 12.58 11.05
C GLY A 104 -1.47 11.96 9.76
N CYS A 105 -2.33 11.94 8.74
CA CYS A 105 -2.03 11.47 7.40
C CYS A 105 -2.65 12.41 6.37
N LEU A 106 -1.84 12.91 5.42
CA LEU A 106 -2.28 13.77 4.32
C LEU A 106 -2.35 12.97 3.02
N THR A 107 -3.41 13.15 2.24
CA THR A 107 -3.49 12.65 0.86
C THR A 107 -2.54 13.43 -0.06
N THR A 108 -1.27 13.03 -0.11
CA THR A 108 -0.24 13.73 -0.91
C THR A 108 -0.52 13.68 -2.40
N ARG A 109 -1.09 12.57 -2.88
CA ARG A 109 -1.61 12.34 -4.22
C ARG A 109 -2.80 11.38 -4.12
N HIS A 110 -3.96 11.78 -4.66
CA HIS A 110 -5.16 10.94 -4.75
C HIS A 110 -5.31 10.34 -6.16
N HIS A 111 -6.40 9.63 -6.45
CA HIS A 111 -6.62 8.88 -7.68
C HIS A 111 -6.58 9.72 -8.97
N ASP A 112 -6.88 11.02 -8.89
CA ASP A 112 -6.77 11.92 -10.04
C ASP A 112 -5.31 12.14 -10.50
N GLY A 113 -4.32 11.90 -9.62
CA GLY A 113 -2.89 12.00 -9.93
C GLY A 113 -2.25 13.37 -9.63
N PHE A 114 -3.01 14.34 -9.07
CA PHE A 114 -2.45 15.66 -8.72
C PHE A 114 -1.59 15.58 -7.45
N CYS A 115 -0.35 16.07 -7.54
CA CYS A 115 0.63 16.04 -6.47
C CYS A 115 0.61 17.33 -5.63
N LEU A 116 0.44 17.22 -4.31
CA LEU A 116 0.45 18.34 -3.36
C LEU A 116 1.85 18.88 -3.03
N TRP A 117 2.88 18.41 -3.70
CA TRP A 117 4.27 18.88 -3.61
C TRP A 117 4.81 19.22 -5.00
N PRO A 118 5.81 20.09 -5.11
CA PRO A 118 6.43 20.44 -6.39
C PRO A 118 7.31 19.27 -6.86
N THR A 119 6.65 18.24 -7.43
CA THR A 119 7.32 17.08 -8.00
C THR A 119 8.02 17.42 -9.31
N LYS A 120 9.12 16.73 -9.60
CA LYS A 120 9.83 16.82 -10.88
C LYS A 120 9.36 15.78 -11.90
N THR A 121 8.47 14.87 -11.49
CA THR A 121 8.11 13.69 -12.28
C THR A 121 6.76 13.83 -12.98
N ALA A 122 5.78 14.43 -12.35
CA ALA A 122 4.43 14.58 -12.88
C ALA A 122 4.19 15.92 -13.54
N ALA A 123 3.32 15.94 -14.55
CA ALA A 123 2.88 17.17 -15.19
C ALA A 123 1.94 18.00 -14.30
N ALA A 124 1.21 17.38 -13.38
CA ALA A 124 0.20 18.04 -12.54
C ALA A 124 0.58 18.04 -11.06
N SER A 125 1.00 19.21 -10.58
CA SER A 125 1.37 19.40 -9.18
C SER A 125 1.22 20.86 -8.77
N VAL A 126 1.26 21.13 -7.48
CA VAL A 126 1.31 22.51 -6.95
C VAL A 126 2.45 23.34 -7.54
N GLY A 127 3.56 22.71 -7.93
CA GLY A 127 4.70 23.39 -8.55
C GLY A 127 4.42 23.98 -9.93
N GLN A 128 3.29 23.63 -10.55
CA GLN A 128 2.87 24.10 -11.87
C GLN A 128 1.62 24.98 -11.82
N THR A 129 1.17 25.31 -10.62
CA THR A 129 0.03 26.21 -10.42
C THR A 129 0.51 27.61 -10.02
N LEU A 130 -0.38 28.60 -10.17
CA LEU A 130 -0.17 29.94 -9.59
C LEU A 130 -0.08 29.87 -8.05
N TYR A 131 -0.66 28.84 -7.44
CA TYR A 131 -0.52 28.52 -6.03
C TYR A 131 0.69 27.59 -5.82
N SER A 132 1.87 28.19 -5.66
CA SER A 132 3.14 27.47 -5.62
C SER A 132 3.53 26.91 -4.24
N THR A 133 2.60 26.89 -3.27
CA THR A 133 2.91 26.42 -1.91
C THR A 133 3.01 24.88 -1.88
N ASP A 134 4.11 24.38 -1.34
CA ASP A 134 4.31 22.96 -1.03
C ASP A 134 3.43 22.58 0.19
N VAL A 135 2.24 22.01 -0.11
CA VAL A 135 1.25 21.63 0.93
C VAL A 135 1.76 20.51 1.81
N VAL A 136 2.53 19.56 1.24
CA VAL A 136 3.14 18.46 2.01
C VAL A 136 4.13 19.02 3.02
N ARG A 137 4.96 19.99 2.61
CA ARG A 137 5.90 20.67 3.51
C ARG A 137 5.19 21.41 4.63
N ALA A 138 4.14 22.16 4.30
CA ALA A 138 3.35 22.89 5.28
C ALA A 138 2.74 21.93 6.32
N TYR A 139 2.08 20.87 5.85
CA TYR A 139 1.48 19.83 6.70
C TYR A 139 2.51 19.18 7.64
N VAL A 140 3.62 18.70 7.10
CA VAL A 140 4.67 18.01 7.88
C VAL A 140 5.26 18.92 8.96
N ASN A 141 5.50 20.18 8.62
CA ASN A 141 6.05 21.16 9.58
C ASN A 141 5.06 21.44 10.71
N SER A 142 3.77 21.66 10.40
CA SER A 142 2.74 21.95 11.39
C SER A 142 2.49 20.78 12.32
N PHE A 143 2.39 19.55 11.79
CA PHE A 143 2.13 18.38 12.61
C PHE A 143 3.31 18.06 13.52
N ARG A 144 4.54 18.12 13.03
CA ARG A 144 5.74 17.93 13.88
C ARG A 144 5.89 19.01 14.93
N LYS A 145 5.66 20.29 14.58
CA LYS A 145 5.66 21.42 15.53
C LYS A 145 4.64 21.19 16.66
N ALA A 146 3.51 20.57 16.34
CA ALA A 146 2.47 20.17 17.30
C ALA A 146 2.79 18.86 18.06
N GLY A 147 3.95 18.22 17.84
CA GLY A 147 4.32 16.95 18.47
C GLY A 147 3.56 15.74 17.93
N LEU A 148 2.88 15.88 16.79
CA LEU A 148 2.15 14.80 16.14
C LEU A 148 3.06 14.01 15.21
N ARG A 149 2.85 12.69 15.14
CA ARG A 149 3.54 11.81 14.18
C ARG A 149 2.98 12.01 12.78
N VAL A 150 3.79 11.71 11.76
CA VAL A 150 3.48 12.02 10.38
C VAL A 150 3.28 10.76 9.56
N GLY A 151 2.08 10.62 9.01
CA GLY A 151 1.74 9.69 7.94
C GLY A 151 1.53 10.41 6.62
N LEU A 152 1.73 9.70 5.53
CA LEU A 152 1.42 10.15 4.18
C LEU A 152 0.51 9.11 3.50
N TYR A 153 -0.40 9.58 2.67
CA TYR A 153 -1.20 8.73 1.79
C TYR A 153 -0.77 8.95 0.34
N TYR A 154 -0.69 7.87 -0.41
CA TYR A 154 -0.33 7.89 -1.82
C TYR A 154 -1.18 6.88 -2.61
N SER A 155 -1.91 7.34 -3.61
CA SER A 155 -2.66 6.47 -4.50
C SER A 155 -1.75 5.82 -5.54
N ILE A 156 -1.82 4.49 -5.66
CA ILE A 156 -1.16 3.74 -6.74
C ILE A 156 -1.86 3.99 -8.07
N LEU A 157 -3.20 4.02 -8.07
CA LEU A 157 -3.97 4.48 -9.23
C LEU A 157 -3.66 5.95 -9.52
N SER A 158 -3.39 6.28 -10.78
CA SER A 158 -3.28 7.65 -11.26
C SER A 158 -4.02 7.83 -12.57
N LEU A 159 -5.11 8.57 -12.52
CA LEU A 159 -5.92 8.80 -13.72
C LEU A 159 -5.22 9.75 -14.71
N ARG A 160 -4.40 10.70 -14.23
CA ARG A 160 -3.62 11.64 -15.08
C ARG A 160 -2.45 10.96 -15.75
N ASP A 161 -1.72 10.12 -15.01
CA ASP A 161 -0.55 9.41 -15.52
C ASP A 161 -0.94 8.09 -16.19
N ASP A 162 -2.27 7.81 -16.24
CA ASP A 162 -2.86 6.62 -16.84
C ASP A 162 -2.28 5.31 -16.26
N VAL A 163 -1.98 5.32 -14.95
CA VAL A 163 -1.60 4.11 -14.19
C VAL A 163 -2.89 3.40 -13.83
N ARG A 164 -3.25 2.39 -14.61
CA ARG A 164 -4.51 1.63 -14.52
C ARG A 164 -4.27 0.16 -14.78
N HIS A 165 -5.15 -0.67 -14.31
CA HIS A 165 -5.18 -2.10 -14.65
C HIS A 165 -5.06 -2.32 -16.17
N PHE A 166 -4.25 -3.30 -16.56
CA PHE A 166 -3.82 -3.61 -17.93
C PHE A 166 -3.03 -2.50 -18.66
N ASN A 167 -2.69 -1.41 -18.00
CA ASN A 167 -1.94 -0.32 -18.60
C ASN A 167 -0.74 0.12 -17.76
N VAL A 168 -0.26 -0.73 -16.87
CA VAL A 168 0.99 -0.49 -16.13
C VAL A 168 2.19 -0.88 -16.98
N THR A 169 3.15 0.03 -17.08
CA THR A 169 4.42 -0.17 -17.78
C THR A 169 5.59 0.01 -16.82
N PRO A 170 6.79 -0.50 -17.13
CA PRO A 170 7.98 -0.27 -16.28
C PRO A 170 8.26 1.22 -16.01
N SER A 171 8.00 2.11 -16.99
CA SER A 171 8.15 3.55 -16.80
C SER A 171 7.14 4.14 -15.80
N LYS A 172 5.93 3.60 -15.74
CA LYS A 172 4.92 4.00 -14.75
C LYS A 172 5.25 3.50 -13.34
N VAL A 173 5.81 2.30 -13.22
CA VAL A 173 6.37 1.80 -11.94
C VAL A 173 7.54 2.69 -11.49
N GLN A 174 8.41 3.09 -12.43
CA GLN A 174 9.51 4.01 -12.12
C GLN A 174 9.00 5.39 -11.70
N LEU A 175 7.96 5.93 -12.35
CA LEU A 175 7.28 7.17 -11.93
C LEU A 175 6.83 7.11 -10.47
N ILE A 176 6.20 6.00 -10.05
CA ILE A 176 5.78 5.79 -8.67
C ILE A 176 7.00 5.80 -7.73
N LYS A 177 8.05 5.06 -8.06
CA LYS A 177 9.30 5.02 -7.27
C LYS A 177 9.94 6.39 -7.15
N ASP A 178 10.00 7.17 -8.23
CA ASP A 178 10.59 8.51 -8.24
C ASP A 178 9.80 9.48 -7.34
N GLN A 179 8.47 9.46 -7.42
CA GLN A 179 7.59 10.25 -6.57
C GLN A 179 7.71 9.87 -5.09
N LEU A 180 7.76 8.57 -4.78
CA LEU A 180 8.01 8.09 -3.42
C LEU A 180 9.40 8.49 -2.94
N THR A 181 10.43 8.44 -3.80
CA THR A 181 11.78 8.95 -3.46
C THR A 181 11.72 10.41 -3.05
N GLU A 182 11.01 11.26 -3.78
CA GLU A 182 10.84 12.66 -3.39
C GLU A 182 10.16 12.80 -2.02
N LEU A 183 9.07 12.07 -1.77
CA LEU A 183 8.34 12.12 -0.50
C LEU A 183 9.19 11.63 0.68
N PHE A 184 9.97 10.57 0.51
CA PHE A 184 10.75 9.97 1.58
C PHE A 184 12.14 10.59 1.80
N THR A 185 12.62 11.44 0.88
CA THR A 185 13.91 12.12 1.04
C THR A 185 13.80 13.61 1.36
N ARG A 186 12.67 14.26 1.03
CA ARG A 186 12.52 15.71 1.15
C ARG A 186 11.80 16.16 2.41
N TYR A 187 11.00 15.31 3.05
CA TYR A 187 10.07 15.70 4.12
C TYR A 187 10.43 15.12 5.50
N GLY A 188 11.61 14.49 5.65
CA GLY A 188 12.07 13.89 6.91
C GLY A 188 11.35 12.57 7.22
N GLU A 189 11.35 12.15 8.49
CA GLU A 189 10.80 10.84 8.89
C GLU A 189 9.29 10.76 8.66
N VAL A 190 8.84 9.63 8.10
CA VAL A 190 7.45 9.26 7.88
C VAL A 190 7.17 7.97 8.65
N ASP A 191 6.20 8.01 9.55
CA ASP A 191 5.91 6.85 10.42
C ASP A 191 5.12 5.76 9.69
N ILE A 192 4.22 6.17 8.78
CA ILE A 192 3.40 5.26 7.99
C ILE A 192 3.10 5.86 6.62
N LEU A 193 3.21 5.03 5.57
CA LEU A 193 2.65 5.29 4.25
C LEU A 193 1.36 4.49 4.12
N ILE A 194 0.25 5.17 3.88
CA ILE A 194 -1.01 4.54 3.48
C ILE A 194 -1.05 4.54 1.96
N THR A 195 -1.14 3.36 1.36
CA THR A 195 -1.31 3.17 -0.08
C THR A 195 -2.74 2.81 -0.42
N ASP A 196 -3.17 3.11 -1.64
CA ASP A 196 -4.52 2.87 -2.10
C ASP A 196 -4.54 2.59 -3.61
N GLY A 197 -5.46 1.75 -4.06
CA GLY A 197 -5.62 1.42 -5.47
C GLY A 197 -5.03 0.09 -5.90
N TRP A 198 -4.25 -0.61 -5.07
CA TRP A 198 -3.97 -2.02 -5.32
C TRP A 198 -5.22 -2.85 -5.06
N ASP A 199 -5.51 -3.77 -5.96
CA ASP A 199 -6.55 -4.79 -5.88
C ASP A 199 -7.92 -4.31 -5.33
N ALA A 200 -8.19 -3.02 -5.45
CA ALA A 200 -9.48 -2.46 -5.12
C ALA A 200 -10.51 -2.83 -6.20
N PRO A 201 -11.78 -3.11 -5.86
CA PRO A 201 -12.81 -3.48 -6.83
C PRO A 201 -13.00 -2.46 -7.96
N TRP A 202 -12.62 -1.22 -7.73
CA TRP A 202 -12.74 -0.09 -8.67
C TRP A 202 -11.45 0.21 -9.44
N SER A 203 -10.30 -0.25 -8.97
CA SER A 203 -8.98 -0.07 -9.61
C SER A 203 -8.51 -1.31 -10.33
N ARG A 204 -8.60 -2.46 -9.67
CA ARG A 204 -8.13 -3.76 -10.13
C ARG A 204 -6.64 -3.84 -10.49
N ILE A 205 -5.82 -2.84 -10.15
CA ILE A 205 -4.36 -2.92 -10.33
C ILE A 205 -3.84 -4.01 -9.39
N THR A 206 -3.27 -5.06 -9.96
CA THR A 206 -2.76 -6.18 -9.15
C THR A 206 -1.46 -5.83 -8.45
N TYR A 207 -1.11 -6.58 -7.38
CA TYR A 207 0.17 -6.45 -6.69
C TYR A 207 1.38 -6.89 -7.53
N GLU A 208 1.11 -7.45 -8.73
CA GLU A 208 2.13 -7.82 -9.70
C GLU A 208 2.28 -6.79 -10.82
N GLU A 209 1.19 -6.13 -11.28
CA GLU A 209 1.28 -5.07 -12.29
C GLU A 209 2.11 -3.88 -11.78
N VAL A 210 1.82 -3.42 -10.56
CA VAL A 210 2.71 -2.54 -9.80
C VAL A 210 3.34 -3.40 -8.70
N PRO A 211 4.57 -3.92 -8.86
CA PRO A 211 5.11 -4.94 -7.98
C PRO A 211 5.24 -4.44 -6.54
N PHE A 212 4.36 -4.93 -5.66
CA PHE A 212 4.34 -4.50 -4.26
C PHE A 212 5.69 -4.67 -3.59
N HIS A 213 6.34 -5.83 -3.77
CA HIS A 213 7.63 -6.13 -3.16
C HIS A 213 8.71 -5.11 -3.57
N GLU A 214 8.72 -4.65 -4.84
CA GLU A 214 9.67 -3.65 -5.31
C GLU A 214 9.40 -2.26 -4.70
N ILE A 215 8.13 -1.88 -4.57
CA ILE A 215 7.75 -0.61 -3.93
C ILE A 215 8.06 -0.69 -2.43
N TYR A 216 7.75 -1.81 -1.79
CA TYR A 216 8.04 -2.05 -0.38
C TYR A 216 9.55 -1.95 -0.09
N GLU A 217 10.38 -2.69 -0.83
CA GLU A 217 11.83 -2.64 -0.69
C GLU A 217 12.39 -1.25 -0.95
N HIS A 218 11.86 -0.55 -1.97
CA HIS A 218 12.27 0.82 -2.29
C HIS A 218 12.04 1.76 -1.10
N ILE A 219 10.86 1.71 -0.48
CA ILE A 219 10.53 2.53 0.70
C ILE A 219 11.40 2.14 1.90
N LYS A 220 11.55 0.84 2.18
CA LYS A 220 12.36 0.36 3.32
C LYS A 220 13.84 0.71 3.17
N ASN A 221 14.35 0.79 1.93
CA ASN A 221 15.72 1.27 1.67
C ASN A 221 15.87 2.78 1.94
N LEU A 222 14.83 3.58 1.72
CA LEU A 222 14.83 5.02 2.00
C LEU A 222 14.58 5.31 3.49
N GLN A 223 13.58 4.66 4.06
CA GLN A 223 13.18 4.81 5.47
C GLN A 223 12.77 3.44 6.06
N PRO A 224 13.68 2.68 6.64
CA PRO A 224 13.42 1.33 7.13
C PRO A 224 12.37 1.25 8.24
N ASP A 225 12.18 2.33 8.99
CA ASP A 225 11.22 2.42 10.10
C ASP A 225 9.81 2.87 9.65
N CYS A 226 9.58 3.19 8.37
CA CYS A 226 8.26 3.50 7.86
C CYS A 226 7.42 2.23 7.71
N LEU A 227 6.21 2.22 8.27
CA LEU A 227 5.22 1.19 8.02
C LEU A 227 4.50 1.43 6.69
N ILE A 228 4.13 0.36 6.00
CA ILE A 228 3.33 0.42 4.79
C ILE A 228 1.99 -0.23 5.07
N CYS A 229 0.91 0.51 4.85
CA CYS A 229 -0.47 0.09 5.07
C CYS A 229 -1.24 0.21 3.76
N ASP A 230 -1.56 -0.91 3.12
CA ASP A 230 -2.42 -0.90 1.95
C ASP A 230 -3.88 -0.96 2.35
N LEU A 231 -4.69 0.01 1.90
CA LEU A 231 -6.11 0.12 2.27
C LEU A 231 -6.95 -1.07 1.81
N ASN A 232 -6.54 -1.75 0.73
CA ASN A 232 -7.30 -2.85 0.15
C ASN A 232 -6.89 -4.23 0.68
N ALA A 233 -5.78 -4.32 1.42
CA ALA A 233 -5.33 -5.56 2.03
C ALA A 233 -6.29 -6.13 3.10
N SER A 234 -7.32 -5.40 3.49
CA SER A 234 -8.37 -5.84 4.43
C SER A 234 -9.26 -6.96 3.89
N GLN A 235 -9.34 -7.12 2.57
CA GLN A 235 -10.09 -8.22 1.95
C GLN A 235 -9.47 -9.59 2.21
N TYR A 236 -8.20 -9.65 2.60
CA TYR A 236 -7.51 -10.86 3.01
C TYR A 236 -7.70 -11.10 4.50
N PRO A 237 -8.02 -12.34 4.92
CA PRO A 237 -8.53 -12.60 6.26
C PRO A 237 -7.51 -12.59 7.39
N PRO A 238 -7.98 -12.85 8.63
CA PRO A 238 -7.35 -12.39 9.88
C PRO A 238 -6.06 -13.11 10.27
N SER A 239 -5.69 -14.20 9.63
CA SER A 239 -4.57 -15.06 10.08
C SER A 239 -3.18 -14.54 9.75
N GLY A 240 -3.04 -13.38 9.08
CA GLY A 240 -1.76 -12.78 8.71
C GLY A 240 -1.92 -11.45 7.99
N LEU A 241 -0.80 -10.84 7.67
CA LEU A 241 -0.72 -9.60 6.92
C LEU A 241 -0.23 -9.90 5.50
N TYR A 242 -1.02 -9.55 4.51
CA TYR A 242 -0.74 -9.80 3.12
C TYR A 242 -0.54 -8.47 2.41
N TYR A 243 0.64 -8.24 1.85
CA TYR A 243 1.04 -7.01 1.16
C TYR A 243 0.78 -5.72 1.97
N SER A 244 0.98 -5.81 3.30
CA SER A 244 0.78 -4.71 4.22
C SER A 244 1.43 -5.00 5.58
N ASP A 245 2.09 -4.01 6.17
CA ASP A 245 2.62 -4.12 7.54
C ASP A 245 1.52 -3.98 8.61
N VAL A 246 0.40 -3.34 8.27
CA VAL A 246 -0.74 -3.05 9.14
C VAL A 246 -2.02 -3.30 8.36
N LYS A 247 -2.98 -4.01 8.94
CA LYS A 247 -4.24 -4.33 8.28
C LYS A 247 -5.18 -3.12 8.28
N ALA A 248 -5.67 -2.73 7.11
CA ALA A 248 -6.61 -1.62 7.00
C ALA A 248 -8.07 -2.08 6.93
N PHE A 249 -8.97 -1.27 7.48
CA PHE A 249 -10.42 -1.47 7.42
C PHE A 249 -11.11 -0.13 7.14
N GLU A 250 -11.89 -0.05 6.08
CA GLU A 250 -12.68 1.12 5.76
C GLU A 250 -14.11 0.98 6.29
N GLN A 251 -14.44 1.72 7.37
CA GLN A 251 -15.78 1.64 7.97
C GLN A 251 -16.88 2.14 7.04
N ASN A 252 -16.60 3.15 6.22
CA ASN A 252 -17.57 3.67 5.26
C ASN A 252 -17.91 2.64 4.17
N ALA A 253 -16.99 1.71 3.86
CA ALA A 253 -17.22 0.57 2.97
C ALA A 253 -17.84 -0.64 3.69
N GLY A 254 -18.19 -0.51 4.98
CA GLY A 254 -18.80 -1.58 5.78
C GLY A 254 -17.81 -2.61 6.32
N GLN A 255 -16.52 -2.39 6.16
CA GLN A 255 -15.49 -3.30 6.67
C GLN A 255 -15.38 -3.19 8.19
N LYS A 256 -15.29 -4.32 8.88
CA LYS A 256 -15.24 -4.38 10.34
C LYS A 256 -14.03 -5.17 10.81
N VAL A 257 -13.37 -4.67 11.85
CA VAL A 257 -12.33 -5.42 12.56
C VAL A 257 -12.98 -6.62 13.25
N PRO A 258 -12.53 -7.86 12.98
CA PRO A 258 -13.09 -9.05 13.60
C PRO A 258 -13.03 -9.01 15.12
N GLU A 259 -13.98 -9.68 15.79
CA GLU A 259 -13.92 -9.89 17.24
C GLU A 259 -12.69 -10.73 17.60
N GLY A 260 -12.00 -10.34 18.67
CA GLY A 260 -10.80 -11.02 19.13
C GLY A 260 -9.58 -10.84 18.23
N SER A 261 -9.61 -9.92 17.24
CA SER A 261 -8.45 -9.62 16.40
C SER A 261 -7.30 -9.09 17.26
N ASP A 262 -6.12 -9.68 17.09
CA ASP A 262 -4.85 -9.27 17.70
C ASP A 262 -3.83 -8.78 16.64
N VAL A 263 -4.29 -8.63 15.39
CA VAL A 263 -3.46 -8.14 14.27
C VAL A 263 -3.29 -6.63 14.38
N PRO A 264 -2.10 -6.06 14.17
CA PRO A 264 -1.94 -4.62 14.11
C PRO A 264 -2.81 -4.04 12.99
N ALA A 265 -3.71 -3.12 13.32
CA ALA A 265 -4.71 -2.65 12.40
C ALA A 265 -4.90 -1.13 12.40
N LEU A 266 -5.42 -0.63 11.28
CA LEU A 266 -5.91 0.71 11.06
C LEU A 266 -7.37 0.64 10.61
N SER A 267 -8.25 1.42 11.22
CA SER A 267 -9.59 1.63 10.71
C SER A 267 -9.77 3.09 10.31
N CYS A 268 -10.25 3.35 9.11
CA CYS A 268 -10.52 4.71 8.64
C CYS A 268 -12.03 4.98 8.54
N ALA A 269 -12.42 6.20 8.91
CA ALA A 269 -13.79 6.66 8.89
C ALA A 269 -13.87 8.16 8.61
N THR A 270 -15.01 8.66 8.16
CA THR A 270 -15.23 10.09 7.89
C THR A 270 -16.06 10.77 8.98
N LEU A 271 -15.67 11.98 9.34
CA LEU A 271 -16.45 12.85 10.24
C LEU A 271 -17.62 13.51 9.50
N THR A 272 -17.44 13.79 8.22
CA THR A 272 -18.42 14.29 7.25
C THR A 272 -19.12 13.13 6.52
N GLU A 273 -19.94 13.42 5.54
CA GLU A 273 -20.59 12.40 4.71
C GLU A 273 -19.60 11.71 3.75
N GLY A 274 -18.61 12.46 3.20
CA GLY A 274 -17.62 11.97 2.25
C GLY A 274 -16.18 12.18 2.72
N TRP A 275 -15.23 11.75 1.86
CA TRP A 275 -13.80 11.91 2.12
C TRP A 275 -13.33 13.34 1.87
N PHE A 276 -13.71 13.93 0.73
CA PHE A 276 -13.38 15.32 0.39
C PHE A 276 -14.50 16.27 0.80
N TRP A 277 -14.09 17.49 1.23
CA TRP A 277 -15.03 18.54 1.52
C TRP A 277 -15.82 18.95 0.28
N LYS A 278 -17.11 19.13 0.44
CA LYS A 278 -18.04 19.62 -0.57
C LYS A 278 -18.76 20.87 -0.03
N GLN A 279 -19.28 21.72 -0.93
CA GLN A 279 -19.97 22.95 -0.51
C GLN A 279 -21.12 22.70 0.48
N ARG A 280 -21.81 21.58 0.36
CA ARG A 280 -22.88 21.16 1.28
C ARG A 280 -22.39 20.85 2.70
N ASP A 281 -21.10 20.50 2.86
CA ASP A 281 -20.53 20.11 4.17
C ASP A 281 -20.26 21.32 5.07
N ALA A 282 -20.28 22.56 4.52
CA ALA A 282 -20.09 23.79 5.29
C ALA A 282 -21.05 23.88 6.50
N ASN A 283 -22.27 23.36 6.35
CA ASN A 283 -23.28 23.28 7.40
C ASN A 283 -23.92 21.87 7.46
N GLY A 284 -23.28 20.88 6.85
CA GLY A 284 -23.77 19.51 6.81
C GLY A 284 -23.70 18.80 8.16
N PRO A 285 -24.41 17.67 8.29
CA PRO A 285 -24.37 16.87 9.51
C PRO A 285 -22.99 16.24 9.71
N LEU A 286 -22.52 16.22 10.94
CA LEU A 286 -21.30 15.54 11.36
C LEU A 286 -21.63 14.28 12.17
N LYS A 287 -20.80 13.27 12.11
CA LYS A 287 -20.93 12.10 12.99
C LYS A 287 -20.98 12.55 14.44
N ALA A 288 -21.87 11.91 15.22
CA ALA A 288 -22.03 12.22 16.63
C ALA A 288 -20.76 11.85 17.42
N VAL A 289 -20.46 12.58 18.50
CA VAL A 289 -19.35 12.25 19.40
C VAL A 289 -19.46 10.82 19.90
N LYS A 290 -20.68 10.40 20.31
CA LYS A 290 -20.94 9.01 20.72
C LYS A 290 -20.52 8.00 19.67
N THR A 291 -20.90 8.24 18.41
CA THR A 291 -20.53 7.33 17.30
C THR A 291 -19.03 7.21 17.16
N VAL A 292 -18.31 8.34 17.17
CA VAL A 292 -16.84 8.32 17.01
C VAL A 292 -16.15 7.69 18.22
N VAL A 293 -16.57 8.05 19.44
CA VAL A 293 -15.86 7.65 20.66
C VAL A 293 -16.31 6.28 21.15
N ASP A 294 -17.64 6.08 21.29
CA ASP A 294 -18.16 4.88 21.96
C ASP A 294 -18.38 3.72 20.98
N ASP A 295 -18.85 4.04 19.74
CA ASP A 295 -19.17 2.99 18.78
C ASP A 295 -17.94 2.59 17.93
N TRP A 296 -16.92 3.47 17.78
CA TRP A 296 -15.72 3.20 16.99
C TRP A 296 -14.43 3.18 17.81
N LEU A 297 -13.95 4.33 18.31
CA LEU A 297 -12.60 4.48 18.86
C LEU A 297 -12.30 3.54 20.03
N ARG A 298 -13.18 3.49 21.03
CA ARG A 298 -13.00 2.60 22.19
C ARG A 298 -13.00 1.13 21.80
N PRO A 299 -14.00 0.61 21.03
CA PRO A 299 -14.00 -0.79 20.61
C PRO A 299 -12.80 -1.17 19.73
N LEU A 300 -12.39 -0.29 18.80
CA LEU A 300 -11.24 -0.54 17.94
C LEU A 300 -9.93 -0.61 18.75
N ASN A 301 -9.77 0.27 19.72
CA ASN A 301 -8.60 0.27 20.58
C ASN A 301 -8.46 -0.99 21.45
N LEU A 302 -9.53 -1.75 21.67
CA LEU A 302 -9.46 -3.06 22.34
C LEU A 302 -8.98 -4.18 21.40
N LYS A 303 -8.95 -3.94 20.08
CA LYS A 303 -8.62 -4.92 19.04
C LYS A 303 -7.29 -4.59 18.33
N HIS A 304 -6.33 -3.95 18.99
CA HIS A 304 -5.06 -3.49 18.41
C HIS A 304 -5.25 -2.65 17.13
N CYS A 305 -6.35 -1.94 17.04
CA CYS A 305 -6.70 -1.14 15.89
C CYS A 305 -6.65 0.36 16.21
N ASN A 306 -5.85 1.09 15.42
CA ASN A 306 -5.81 2.54 15.41
C ASN A 306 -7.01 3.09 14.63
N LEU A 307 -7.67 4.13 15.10
CA LEU A 307 -8.67 4.85 14.32
C LEU A 307 -8.04 6.07 13.67
N ILE A 308 -8.20 6.22 12.36
CA ILE A 308 -7.92 7.46 11.66
C ILE A 308 -9.23 8.10 11.19
N LEU A 309 -9.53 9.30 11.69
CA LEU A 309 -10.77 10.01 11.43
C LEU A 309 -10.54 11.13 10.42
N ASN A 310 -11.23 11.07 9.30
CA ASN A 310 -11.11 12.07 8.25
C ASN A 310 -11.84 13.37 8.61
N ALA A 311 -11.11 14.47 8.56
CA ALA A 311 -11.58 15.82 8.70
C ALA A 311 -11.10 16.67 7.50
N PRO A 312 -11.92 16.80 6.43
CA PRO A 312 -11.48 17.43 5.19
C PRO A 312 -11.49 18.95 5.28
N PRO A 313 -10.37 19.62 4.90
CA PRO A 313 -10.33 21.05 4.74
C PRO A 313 -11.21 21.55 3.57
N ASN A 314 -11.77 22.75 3.72
CA ASN A 314 -12.53 23.42 2.69
C ASN A 314 -11.64 24.00 1.57
N ARG A 315 -12.23 24.67 0.58
CA ARG A 315 -11.48 25.28 -0.55
C ARG A 315 -10.54 26.41 -0.15
N GLU A 316 -10.70 26.99 1.03
CA GLU A 316 -9.75 27.96 1.56
C GLU A 316 -8.45 27.25 2.05
N GLY A 317 -8.52 25.96 2.36
CA GLY A 317 -7.46 25.17 2.99
C GLY A 317 -7.56 25.18 4.53
N ARG A 318 -8.76 25.36 5.09
CA ARG A 318 -9.06 25.39 6.53
C ARG A 318 -10.13 24.36 6.89
N LEU A 319 -10.05 23.80 8.08
CA LEU A 319 -11.18 23.07 8.64
C LEU A 319 -12.31 24.06 8.98
N ALA A 320 -13.53 23.71 8.58
CA ALA A 320 -14.71 24.51 8.93
C ALA A 320 -14.93 24.54 10.45
N SER A 321 -15.49 25.62 10.97
CA SER A 321 -15.63 25.83 12.42
C SER A 321 -16.48 24.76 13.12
N ASN A 322 -17.45 24.16 12.43
CA ASN A 322 -18.25 23.04 12.94
C ASN A 322 -17.40 21.78 13.12
N LEU A 323 -16.45 21.50 12.17
CA LEU A 323 -15.48 20.39 12.27
C LEU A 323 -14.55 20.57 13.45
N VAL A 324 -13.98 21.78 13.61
CA VAL A 324 -13.08 22.11 14.73
C VAL A 324 -13.79 21.88 16.06
N ARG A 325 -15.00 22.42 16.23
CA ARG A 325 -15.81 22.21 17.47
C ARG A 325 -16.09 20.73 17.72
N ARG A 326 -16.45 19.96 16.69
CA ARG A 326 -16.70 18.52 16.84
C ARG A 326 -15.43 17.77 17.28
N LEU A 327 -14.26 18.12 16.77
CA LEU A 327 -12.99 17.55 17.20
C LEU A 327 -12.67 17.89 18.66
N GLU A 328 -12.92 19.12 19.09
CA GLU A 328 -12.83 19.51 20.52
C GLU A 328 -13.81 18.73 21.41
N GLU A 329 -15.06 18.51 20.96
CA GLU A 329 -16.05 17.70 21.67
C GLU A 329 -15.59 16.25 21.81
N ILE A 330 -14.99 15.67 20.76
CA ILE A 330 -14.40 14.33 20.77
C ILE A 330 -13.25 14.27 21.80
N GLY A 331 -12.36 15.27 21.81
CA GLY A 331 -11.25 15.32 22.77
C GLY A 331 -11.68 15.46 24.22
N ARG A 332 -12.81 16.14 24.48
CA ARG A 332 -13.40 16.17 25.83
C ARG A 332 -14.00 14.82 26.24
N ALA A 333 -14.48 14.02 25.28
CA ALA A 333 -15.12 12.73 25.54
C ALA A 333 -14.13 11.54 25.59
N TRP A 334 -12.93 11.71 25.04
CA TRP A 334 -11.93 10.66 24.98
C TRP A 334 -10.53 11.18 25.36
N THR A 335 -9.87 10.40 26.21
CA THR A 335 -8.48 10.63 26.59
C THR A 335 -7.65 9.42 26.21
N HIS A 336 -6.43 9.64 25.74
CA HIS A 336 -5.50 8.58 25.35
C HIS A 336 -5.25 7.62 26.53
N PRO A 337 -5.61 6.32 26.41
CA PRO A 337 -5.57 5.39 27.56
C PRO A 337 -4.16 4.81 27.85
N GLY A 338 -3.13 5.30 27.16
CA GLY A 338 -1.79 4.72 27.22
C GLY A 338 -1.54 3.62 26.18
N PRO A 339 -0.41 2.91 26.25
CA PRO A 339 -0.07 1.83 25.33
C PRO A 339 -1.13 0.72 25.28
N MET A 340 -1.23 0.04 24.12
CA MET A 340 -2.03 -1.18 23.97
C MET A 340 -1.35 -2.38 24.65
N ALA A 341 -2.09 -3.48 24.83
CA ALA A 341 -1.48 -4.78 25.14
C ALA A 341 -0.43 -5.12 24.09
N LYS A 342 0.54 -5.96 24.46
CA LYS A 342 1.59 -6.37 23.52
C LYS A 342 1.00 -7.17 22.37
N LEU A 343 1.44 -6.80 21.16
CA LEU A 343 1.12 -7.53 19.94
C LEU A 343 1.79 -8.92 19.92
N SER A 344 1.06 -9.89 19.39
CA SER A 344 1.63 -11.16 18.96
C SER A 344 2.40 -11.00 17.65
N LYS A 345 3.35 -11.89 17.38
CA LYS A 345 4.05 -11.91 16.08
C LYS A 345 3.16 -12.57 15.05
N HIS A 346 2.83 -11.84 13.99
CA HIS A 346 2.07 -12.32 12.84
C HIS A 346 2.98 -12.64 11.65
N ILE A 347 2.49 -13.48 10.74
CA ILE A 347 3.12 -13.70 9.45
C ILE A 347 2.77 -12.49 8.58
N VAL A 348 3.80 -11.89 7.98
CA VAL A 348 3.66 -10.78 7.03
C VAL A 348 4.24 -11.22 5.70
N ILE A 349 3.49 -11.09 4.63
CA ILE A 349 3.94 -11.34 3.25
C ILE A 349 4.26 -10.02 2.60
N THR A 350 5.54 -9.85 2.25
CA THR A 350 6.06 -8.64 1.60
C THR A 350 6.94 -8.94 0.39
N THR A 351 7.34 -10.21 0.23
CA THR A 351 8.17 -10.65 -0.89
C THR A 351 7.32 -11.10 -2.09
N ARG A 352 7.96 -11.27 -3.24
CA ARG A 352 7.27 -11.76 -4.43
C ARG A 352 6.81 -13.21 -4.25
N ASN A 353 5.69 -13.56 -4.87
CA ASN A 353 5.26 -14.93 -4.99
C ASN A 353 6.18 -15.69 -5.98
N LEU A 354 6.93 -16.69 -5.50
CA LEU A 354 7.83 -17.51 -6.32
C LEU A 354 7.07 -18.42 -7.30
N ALA A 355 5.78 -18.71 -7.02
CA ALA A 355 4.89 -19.50 -7.88
C ALA A 355 4.32 -18.70 -9.05
N ARG A 356 4.37 -17.38 -9.00
CA ARG A 356 3.75 -16.47 -9.98
C ARG A 356 4.21 -16.75 -11.41
N GLY A 357 3.24 -17.06 -12.31
CA GLY A 357 3.47 -17.29 -13.73
C GLY A 357 4.39 -18.49 -14.02
N LYS A 358 4.58 -19.39 -13.05
CA LYS A 358 5.34 -20.62 -13.24
C LYS A 358 4.48 -21.70 -13.88
N PRO A 359 5.08 -22.69 -14.58
CA PRO A 359 4.33 -23.84 -15.05
C PRO A 359 3.55 -24.48 -13.90
N ILE A 360 2.25 -24.66 -14.11
CA ILE A 360 1.34 -25.23 -13.13
C ILE A 360 0.49 -26.32 -13.77
N HIS A 361 0.24 -27.37 -13.03
CA HIS A 361 -0.57 -28.51 -13.42
C HIS A 361 -1.65 -28.76 -12.38
N ALA A 362 -2.77 -29.33 -12.81
CA ALA A 362 -3.89 -29.67 -11.95
C ALA A 362 -4.36 -31.10 -12.18
N SER A 363 -5.02 -31.69 -11.18
CA SER A 363 -5.65 -33.01 -11.29
C SER A 363 -6.80 -33.02 -12.29
N SER A 364 -7.59 -31.93 -12.35
CA SER A 364 -8.67 -31.70 -13.30
C SER A 364 -9.03 -30.23 -13.39
N TYR A 365 -9.70 -29.82 -14.43
CA TYR A 365 -10.31 -28.50 -14.64
C TYR A 365 -11.22 -28.55 -15.88
N PRO A 366 -12.29 -27.77 -15.95
CA PRO A 366 -13.13 -27.67 -17.13
C PRO A 366 -12.41 -26.99 -18.30
N ASP A 367 -12.83 -27.26 -19.54
CA ASP A 367 -12.20 -26.72 -20.75
C ASP A 367 -12.12 -25.18 -20.82
N THR A 368 -12.90 -24.49 -19.99
CA THR A 368 -13.00 -23.02 -19.98
C THR A 368 -12.04 -22.32 -19.02
N VAL A 369 -11.34 -23.07 -18.16
CA VAL A 369 -10.48 -22.52 -17.09
C VAL A 369 -9.20 -23.35 -16.99
N GLY A 370 -8.04 -22.69 -17.04
CA GLY A 370 -6.74 -23.35 -16.86
C GLY A 370 -6.27 -23.35 -15.41
N PRO A 371 -5.31 -24.21 -15.05
CA PRO A 371 -4.67 -24.16 -13.72
C PRO A 371 -3.84 -22.90 -13.50
N ASP A 372 -3.44 -22.19 -14.54
CA ASP A 372 -2.69 -20.93 -14.53
C ASP A 372 -3.48 -19.76 -13.90
N GLU A 373 -4.81 -19.85 -13.84
CA GLU A 373 -5.66 -18.94 -13.09
C GLU A 373 -5.37 -18.95 -11.55
N ALA A 374 -4.68 -20.00 -11.05
CA ALA A 374 -4.32 -20.08 -9.63
C ALA A 374 -2.92 -19.54 -9.32
N ASN A 375 -2.22 -18.96 -10.31
CA ASN A 375 -0.92 -18.30 -10.10
C ASN A 375 -0.68 -17.15 -11.09
N ASP A 376 -1.75 -16.51 -11.55
CA ASP A 376 -1.72 -15.39 -12.48
C ASP A 376 -1.63 -14.02 -11.75
N GLY A 377 -1.76 -13.98 -10.42
CA GLY A 377 -1.69 -12.78 -9.56
C GLY A 377 -2.95 -11.90 -9.66
N ASP A 378 -4.02 -12.39 -10.29
CA ASP A 378 -5.35 -11.76 -10.24
C ASP A 378 -6.23 -12.54 -9.26
N PHE A 379 -6.47 -12.04 -8.07
CA PHE A 379 -7.29 -12.70 -7.05
C PHE A 379 -8.79 -12.74 -7.38
N HIS A 380 -9.18 -12.23 -8.54
CA HIS A 380 -10.54 -12.29 -9.05
C HIS A 380 -10.75 -13.41 -10.10
N SER A 381 -9.67 -13.96 -10.65
CA SER A 381 -9.69 -15.22 -11.42
C SER A 381 -9.56 -16.41 -10.48
N SER A 382 -9.86 -17.60 -10.92
CA SER A 382 -9.63 -18.81 -10.10
C SER A 382 -9.66 -20.10 -10.91
N TRP A 383 -8.75 -21.00 -10.59
CA TRP A 383 -8.88 -22.40 -10.95
C TRP A 383 -9.94 -23.11 -10.10
N TYR A 384 -10.65 -24.05 -10.67
CA TYR A 384 -11.56 -24.96 -9.97
C TYR A 384 -11.62 -26.36 -10.63
N LEU A 385 -12.05 -27.35 -9.85
CA LEU A 385 -12.19 -28.72 -10.29
C LEU A 385 -13.36 -28.86 -11.29
N GLU A 386 -13.36 -29.95 -12.06
CA GLU A 386 -14.55 -30.36 -12.83
C GLU A 386 -15.76 -30.55 -11.93
N GLU A 387 -16.94 -30.41 -12.51
CA GLU A 387 -18.22 -30.54 -11.81
C GLU A 387 -18.33 -31.89 -11.07
N GLY A 388 -18.76 -31.83 -9.82
CA GLY A 388 -18.94 -33.02 -8.96
C GLY A 388 -17.66 -33.49 -8.25
N GLN A 389 -16.51 -32.94 -8.56
CA GLN A 389 -15.26 -33.25 -7.84
C GLN A 389 -15.11 -32.40 -6.59
N THR A 390 -14.72 -33.04 -5.49
CA THR A 390 -14.53 -32.38 -4.18
C THR A 390 -13.11 -32.57 -3.61
N SER A 391 -12.23 -33.22 -4.37
CA SER A 391 -10.80 -33.40 -4.04
C SER A 391 -9.96 -33.34 -5.31
N GLY A 392 -8.72 -32.86 -5.17
CA GLY A 392 -7.81 -32.71 -6.30
C GLY A 392 -6.51 -32.02 -5.87
N TRP A 393 -5.70 -31.64 -6.84
CA TRP A 393 -4.42 -30.98 -6.55
C TRP A 393 -4.03 -29.97 -7.63
N LEU A 394 -3.24 -28.97 -7.18
CA LEU A 394 -2.48 -28.05 -8.00
C LEU A 394 -0.99 -28.25 -7.73
N GLU A 395 -0.17 -28.38 -8.76
CA GLU A 395 1.29 -28.53 -8.68
C GLU A 395 1.99 -27.44 -9.48
N VAL A 396 2.86 -26.69 -8.83
CA VAL A 396 3.69 -25.65 -9.43
C VAL A 396 5.12 -26.15 -9.60
N ASP A 397 5.68 -26.02 -10.80
CA ASP A 397 7.12 -26.19 -11.08
C ASP A 397 7.82 -24.82 -11.02
N LEU A 398 8.56 -24.57 -9.97
CA LEU A 398 9.36 -23.35 -9.78
C LEU A 398 10.52 -23.22 -10.77
N GLN A 399 10.72 -24.22 -11.65
CA GLN A 399 11.73 -24.32 -12.72
C GLN A 399 13.18 -24.48 -12.21
N LYS A 400 13.42 -24.24 -10.94
CA LYS A 400 14.71 -24.47 -10.26
C LYS A 400 14.48 -24.71 -8.78
N GLN A 401 15.54 -25.13 -8.09
CA GLN A 401 15.50 -25.19 -6.63
C GLN A 401 15.36 -23.76 -6.06
N GLU A 402 14.21 -23.47 -5.46
CA GLU A 402 13.97 -22.22 -4.74
C GLU A 402 13.92 -22.50 -3.23
N SER A 403 14.41 -21.55 -2.44
CA SER A 403 14.29 -21.57 -0.99
C SER A 403 13.04 -20.81 -0.57
N PHE A 404 12.23 -21.37 0.32
CA PHE A 404 11.02 -20.70 0.80
C PHE A 404 10.66 -21.17 2.22
N ASN A 405 9.85 -20.35 2.93
CA ASN A 405 9.43 -20.62 4.29
C ASN A 405 8.01 -20.17 4.61
N VAL A 406 7.25 -19.74 3.57
CA VAL A 406 5.84 -19.42 3.69
C VAL A 406 5.11 -19.99 2.47
N VAL A 407 3.95 -20.60 2.71
CA VAL A 407 3.00 -21.00 1.68
C VAL A 407 1.63 -20.45 1.99
N SER A 408 0.87 -20.11 0.96
CA SER A 408 -0.50 -19.61 1.11
C SER A 408 -1.45 -20.17 0.07
N LEU A 409 -2.72 -20.19 0.42
CA LEU A 409 -3.81 -20.35 -0.54
C LEU A 409 -4.78 -19.18 -0.39
N VAL A 410 -5.30 -18.70 -1.52
CA VAL A 410 -6.32 -17.66 -1.60
C VAL A 410 -7.52 -18.24 -2.35
N GLU A 411 -8.69 -18.20 -1.72
CA GLU A 411 -9.97 -18.44 -2.39
C GLU A 411 -10.46 -17.14 -3.02
N PRO A 412 -11.24 -17.15 -4.11
CA PRO A 412 -11.64 -15.93 -4.81
C PRO A 412 -12.37 -14.94 -3.90
N VAL A 413 -12.04 -13.65 -4.06
CA VAL A 413 -12.73 -12.55 -3.41
C VAL A 413 -13.75 -11.98 -4.39
N GLY A 414 -15.02 -12.37 -4.29
CA GLY A 414 -16.05 -11.98 -5.26
C GLY A 414 -17.13 -11.06 -4.69
N LYS A 415 -17.63 -10.12 -5.53
CA LYS A 415 -18.91 -9.48 -5.30
C LYS A 415 -20.03 -10.45 -5.66
N GLY A 416 -20.87 -10.81 -4.69
CA GLY A 416 -22.18 -11.40 -4.95
C GLY A 416 -22.33 -12.90 -4.71
N ASP A 417 -21.25 -13.65 -4.62
CA ASP A 417 -21.31 -15.02 -4.12
C ASP A 417 -20.91 -15.02 -2.65
N ASP A 418 -21.62 -15.80 -1.84
CA ASP A 418 -21.39 -15.91 -0.40
C ASP A 418 -20.11 -16.72 -0.13
N TYR A 419 -18.94 -16.16 -0.53
CA TYR A 419 -17.63 -16.67 -0.17
C TYR A 419 -17.23 -16.34 1.28
N SER A 420 -18.21 -15.96 2.11
CA SER A 420 -18.00 -15.76 3.54
C SER A 420 -17.50 -17.03 4.23
N GLU A 421 -17.75 -18.19 3.61
CA GLU A 421 -17.32 -19.49 4.09
C GLU A 421 -16.54 -20.28 3.03
N SER A 422 -15.33 -20.74 3.39
CA SER A 422 -14.55 -21.65 2.56
C SER A 422 -15.33 -22.95 2.26
N ARG A 423 -15.25 -23.40 1.01
CA ARG A 423 -15.78 -24.69 0.57
C ARG A 423 -14.86 -25.86 0.91
N ILE A 424 -13.58 -25.58 1.15
CA ILE A 424 -12.54 -26.56 1.48
C ILE A 424 -12.72 -27.04 2.92
N ARG A 425 -12.58 -28.33 3.17
CA ARG A 425 -12.64 -28.94 4.52
C ARG A 425 -11.30 -29.41 5.01
N SER A 426 -10.44 -29.90 4.12
CA SER A 426 -9.07 -30.24 4.44
C SER A 426 -8.16 -30.11 3.23
N TYR A 427 -6.95 -29.67 3.50
CA TYR A 427 -5.92 -29.50 2.48
C TYR A 427 -4.53 -29.72 3.06
N ARG A 428 -3.54 -29.92 2.17
CA ARG A 428 -2.13 -30.06 2.53
C ARG A 428 -1.24 -29.42 1.47
N PHE A 429 -0.24 -28.67 1.92
CA PHE A 429 0.89 -28.26 1.10
C PHE A 429 2.01 -29.28 1.19
N GLU A 430 2.64 -29.57 0.06
CA GLU A 430 3.74 -30.53 -0.05
C GLU A 430 4.85 -29.97 -0.96
N CYS A 431 6.09 -30.43 -0.76
CA CYS A 431 7.20 -30.18 -1.68
C CYS A 431 7.80 -31.48 -2.17
N TRP A 432 8.36 -31.47 -3.39
CA TRP A 432 9.03 -32.64 -3.95
C TRP A 432 10.50 -32.71 -3.47
N LYS A 433 10.88 -33.79 -2.80
CA LYS A 433 12.23 -33.97 -2.29
C LYS A 433 12.61 -35.45 -2.28
N GLY A 434 13.75 -35.79 -2.86
CA GLY A 434 14.28 -37.15 -2.85
C GLY A 434 13.37 -38.20 -3.50
N GLY A 435 12.58 -37.83 -4.52
CA GLY A 435 11.65 -38.74 -5.20
C GLY A 435 10.29 -38.89 -4.54
N ASN A 436 9.97 -38.13 -3.49
CA ASN A 436 8.73 -38.21 -2.75
C ASN A 436 8.12 -36.84 -2.46
N TRP A 437 6.81 -36.77 -2.29
CA TRP A 437 6.10 -35.62 -1.74
C TRP A 437 6.25 -35.59 -0.21
N ILE A 438 6.73 -34.49 0.32
CA ILE A 438 6.93 -34.25 1.75
C ILE A 438 5.95 -33.18 2.20
N ALA A 439 5.16 -33.48 3.22
CA ALA A 439 4.21 -32.53 3.79
C ALA A 439 4.94 -31.33 4.42
N LEU A 440 4.45 -30.13 4.14
CA LEU A 440 4.94 -28.85 4.64
C LEU A 440 4.00 -28.24 5.67
N ALA A 441 2.71 -28.21 5.36
CA ALA A 441 1.64 -27.70 6.19
C ALA A 441 0.34 -28.39 5.83
N ASN A 442 -0.59 -28.43 6.77
CA ASN A 442 -1.95 -28.92 6.54
C ASN A 442 -2.93 -28.02 7.29
N GLY A 443 -4.19 -28.09 6.89
CA GLY A 443 -5.26 -27.34 7.53
C GLY A 443 -6.62 -28.01 7.35
N GLY A 444 -7.54 -27.61 8.22
CA GLY A 444 -8.97 -27.86 8.05
C GLY A 444 -9.61 -26.81 7.16
N LYS A 445 -10.82 -26.36 7.51
CA LYS A 445 -11.51 -25.29 6.80
C LYS A 445 -10.64 -24.01 6.78
N PRO A 446 -10.09 -23.60 5.63
CA PRO A 446 -9.33 -22.36 5.57
C PRO A 446 -10.26 -21.17 5.78
N THR A 447 -9.68 -20.05 6.13
CA THR A 447 -10.27 -18.73 5.84
C THR A 447 -10.03 -18.40 4.36
N PRO A 448 -10.79 -17.51 3.71
CA PRO A 448 -10.60 -17.21 2.28
C PRO A 448 -9.15 -16.96 1.85
N THR A 449 -8.29 -16.46 2.75
CA THR A 449 -6.83 -16.50 2.57
C THR A 449 -6.19 -17.20 3.77
N THR A 450 -5.37 -18.19 3.55
CA THR A 450 -4.65 -18.89 4.62
C THR A 450 -3.16 -18.89 4.34
N ILE A 451 -2.39 -18.55 5.36
CA ILE A 451 -0.93 -18.41 5.30
C ILE A 451 -0.30 -19.34 6.32
N HIS A 452 0.67 -20.14 5.90
CA HIS A 452 1.44 -21.02 6.77
C HIS A 452 2.92 -20.64 6.75
N ARG A 453 3.49 -20.35 7.92
CA ARG A 453 4.95 -20.35 8.09
C ARG A 453 5.42 -21.78 8.35
N ILE A 454 6.39 -22.18 7.56
CA ILE A 454 7.01 -23.51 7.64
C ILE A 454 8.51 -23.37 7.93
N PRO A 455 9.19 -24.42 8.38
CA PRO A 455 10.65 -24.46 8.35
C PRO A 455 11.15 -24.16 6.93
N ARG A 456 12.23 -23.39 6.80
CA ARG A 456 12.81 -23.07 5.49
C ARG A 456 13.21 -24.36 4.77
N VAL A 457 12.71 -24.53 3.57
CA VAL A 457 12.99 -25.68 2.71
C VAL A 457 13.46 -25.21 1.34
N SER A 458 14.08 -26.11 0.58
CA SER A 458 14.40 -25.87 -0.84
C SER A 458 13.76 -26.96 -1.68
N SER A 459 13.02 -26.59 -2.70
CA SER A 459 12.39 -27.49 -3.66
C SER A 459 12.15 -26.80 -4.99
N GLN A 460 12.10 -27.58 -6.07
CA GLN A 460 11.68 -27.13 -7.39
C GLN A 460 10.15 -27.25 -7.57
N ARG A 461 9.50 -28.18 -6.87
CA ARG A 461 8.05 -28.45 -7.08
C ARG A 461 7.31 -28.34 -5.75
N VAL A 462 6.19 -27.63 -5.79
CA VAL A 462 5.28 -27.44 -4.65
C VAL A 462 3.89 -27.86 -5.09
N ARG A 463 3.16 -28.54 -4.21
CA ARG A 463 1.78 -29.00 -4.48
C ARG A 463 0.84 -28.57 -3.37
N LEU A 464 -0.33 -28.06 -3.74
CA LEU A 464 -1.50 -27.95 -2.90
C LEU A 464 -2.39 -29.16 -3.18
N LEU A 465 -2.63 -29.98 -2.20
CA LEU A 465 -3.55 -31.11 -2.25
C LEU A 465 -4.84 -30.72 -1.50
N LEU A 466 -5.97 -30.68 -2.20
CA LEU A 466 -7.30 -30.52 -1.63
C LEU A 466 -7.83 -31.92 -1.30
N GLU A 467 -7.87 -32.27 -0.02
CA GLU A 467 -8.23 -33.62 0.43
C GLU A 467 -9.74 -33.81 0.48
N SER A 468 -10.47 -32.78 0.87
CA SER A 468 -11.94 -32.76 0.88
C SER A 468 -12.51 -31.35 0.83
N SER A 469 -13.69 -31.21 0.21
CA SER A 469 -14.50 -29.99 0.20
C SER A 469 -16.00 -30.34 0.16
N ASP A 470 -16.84 -29.41 0.65
CA ASP A 470 -18.30 -29.60 0.65
C ASP A 470 -18.91 -29.37 -0.73
N GLN A 471 -18.28 -28.49 -1.49
CA GLN A 471 -18.66 -28.12 -2.86
C GLN A 471 -17.38 -28.01 -3.68
N MET A 472 -17.52 -27.80 -4.99
CA MET A 472 -16.38 -27.56 -5.88
C MET A 472 -15.51 -26.41 -5.34
N PRO A 473 -14.24 -26.69 -4.96
CA PRO A 473 -13.35 -25.68 -4.42
C PRO A 473 -12.80 -24.79 -5.54
N HIS A 474 -12.57 -23.52 -5.22
CA HIS A 474 -11.94 -22.54 -6.09
C HIS A 474 -10.65 -22.04 -5.45
N ILE A 475 -9.58 -21.93 -6.22
CA ILE A 475 -8.30 -21.34 -5.78
C ILE A 475 -7.96 -20.20 -6.71
N ALA A 476 -7.95 -18.99 -6.17
CA ALA A 476 -7.53 -17.78 -6.88
C ALA A 476 -6.01 -17.65 -6.92
N GLU A 477 -5.30 -18.04 -5.84
CA GLU A 477 -3.85 -17.96 -5.84
C GLU A 477 -3.22 -19.02 -4.92
N ILE A 478 -2.21 -19.71 -5.44
CA ILE A 478 -1.27 -20.49 -4.66
C ILE A 478 0.01 -19.65 -4.46
N GLY A 479 0.40 -19.44 -3.20
CA GLY A 479 1.56 -18.61 -2.86
C GLY A 479 2.72 -19.42 -2.30
N VAL A 480 3.95 -19.05 -2.71
CA VAL A 480 5.22 -19.59 -2.21
C VAL A 480 6.18 -18.42 -1.99
N TYR A 481 6.64 -18.20 -0.76
CA TYR A 481 7.41 -17.00 -0.42
C TYR A 481 8.65 -17.32 0.42
N ASP A 482 9.70 -16.51 0.26
CA ASP A 482 10.91 -16.53 1.08
C ASP A 482 10.94 -15.27 1.97
N GLU A 483 10.12 -15.28 3.03
CA GLU A 483 9.99 -14.15 3.93
C GLU A 483 11.14 -14.08 4.94
N PRO A 484 11.59 -12.87 5.30
CA PRO A 484 12.54 -12.69 6.39
C PRO A 484 12.08 -13.36 7.70
N GLY A 485 13.02 -13.79 8.51
CA GLY A 485 12.76 -14.51 9.77
C GLY A 485 12.22 -13.65 10.91
#